data_2074ad95ae81db28ff44381f3c3a5587
#
_entry.id   2074ad95ae81db28ff44381f3c3a5587
#
_cell.length_a   1.000
_cell.length_b   1.000
_cell.length_c   1.000
_cell.angle_alpha   90.00
_cell.angle_beta   90.00
_cell.angle_gamma   90.00
#
_symmetry.space_group_name_H-M   'P 1'
#
loop_
_entity.id
_entity.type
_entity.pdbx_description
1 polymer ?
#
loop_
_entity_poly.entity_id
_entity_poly.type
_entity_poly.pdbx_seq_one_letter_code
_entity_poly.pdbx_strand_id
1 'polypeptide(L)'
;MARARFPLKQTDGGSDVAAALRALDADELRTFIGEALERLEPDTRGPIEDALLRRAAARGGYRPAGPAPEIVDEVVEFATAARRVGHADPSEVDEYLRHGVTASLAGEHASARRIFEAMLRPIADAEIDLGQDEMVEEVLSVDLHDCVGRYLFAVYLEVPANARVDALLTAIEEVQGIGSLIEPVRAMEEALGHGLPDVDAFLDEWIKRLEASTSGNDEWESEHERWLRDAVARREGTDGLARIARATKRPQAVKAWCDAVAKENDWKKALEAYEEAVTLVTSGLWHGELRDGAALAASKLGRKDATKKLEAAWLGAPSLARLLRWLVADEANAALLRKRAAAALAASSTRSSRLVVCLHVLAGDIPAAAKLLKAAPGLGWSNGDHPGHLLFPVFAWLLAESAPKGASADLVEVLSHPPRSALESDLEAVDALTKL
;
A
#
# COMPACT_ATOMS: atom_id res chain seq x y z
N MET A 1 35.53 22.46 -4.20
CA MET A 1 36.17 21.47 -3.30
C MET A 1 35.32 20.21 -3.31
N ALA A 2 35.78 19.19 -4.01
CA ALA A 2 35.09 17.91 -4.13
C ALA A 2 35.27 17.09 -2.85
N ARG A 3 34.20 16.77 -2.15
CA ARG A 3 34.25 15.80 -1.06
C ARG A 3 34.32 14.40 -1.63
N ALA A 4 35.45 13.74 -1.50
CA ALA A 4 35.63 12.33 -1.78
C ALA A 4 34.68 11.52 -0.86
N ARG A 5 33.67 10.86 -1.45
CA ARG A 5 32.90 9.82 -0.76
C ARG A 5 33.73 8.55 -0.78
N PHE A 6 34.30 8.19 0.36
CA PHE A 6 34.84 6.86 0.57
C PHE A 6 33.70 5.85 0.56
N PRO A 7 33.78 4.75 -0.20
CA PRO A 7 32.81 3.67 -0.08
C PRO A 7 32.99 3.04 1.31
N LEU A 8 31.99 3.17 2.18
CA LEU A 8 31.90 2.34 3.38
C LEU A 8 31.85 0.88 2.90
N LYS A 9 32.94 0.14 3.11
CA LYS A 9 32.89 -1.32 3.05
C LYS A 9 31.79 -1.75 4.02
N GLN A 10 30.71 -2.33 3.51
CA GLN A 10 29.84 -3.16 4.33
C GLN A 10 30.72 -4.27 4.90
N THR A 11 31.13 -4.12 6.15
CA THR A 11 31.76 -5.19 6.89
C THR A 11 30.68 -6.25 7.12
N ASP A 12 30.99 -7.51 6.85
CA ASP A 12 30.18 -8.72 7.09
C ASP A 12 29.88 -8.96 8.59
N GLY A 13 29.78 -7.94 9.42
CA GLY A 13 29.50 -8.04 10.84
C GLY A 13 28.15 -8.72 11.18
N GLY A 14 27.21 -8.75 10.21
CA GLY A 14 25.93 -9.47 10.39
C GLY A 14 26.08 -10.98 10.48
N SER A 15 27.10 -11.58 9.87
CA SER A 15 27.35 -13.01 9.90
C SER A 15 27.86 -13.47 11.28
N ASP A 16 28.77 -12.70 11.88
CA ASP A 16 29.41 -13.07 13.16
C ASP A 16 28.45 -12.90 14.33
N VAL A 17 27.66 -11.83 14.35
CA VAL A 17 26.59 -11.62 15.36
C VAL A 17 25.53 -12.70 15.28
N ALA A 18 25.08 -13.05 14.07
CA ALA A 18 24.11 -14.12 13.88
C ALA A 18 24.65 -15.49 14.29
N ALA A 19 25.95 -15.75 14.11
CA ALA A 19 26.62 -16.95 14.58
C ALA A 19 26.74 -16.99 16.11
N ALA A 20 27.11 -15.87 16.73
CA ALA A 20 27.20 -15.71 18.17
C ALA A 20 25.83 -15.93 18.84
N LEU A 21 24.76 -15.33 18.32
CA LEU A 21 23.39 -15.54 18.82
C LEU A 21 22.92 -17.00 18.76
N ARG A 22 23.37 -17.77 17.76
CA ARG A 22 23.06 -19.21 17.66
C ARG A 22 23.89 -20.07 18.62
N ALA A 23 25.03 -19.60 19.07
CA ALA A 23 25.93 -20.30 19.97
C ALA A 23 25.49 -20.17 21.45
N LEU A 24 24.72 -19.14 21.78
CA LEU A 24 24.20 -18.92 23.13
C LEU A 24 22.95 -19.79 23.38
N ASP A 25 22.85 -20.31 24.60
CA ASP A 25 21.63 -20.99 25.03
C ASP A 25 20.49 -20.00 25.38
N ALA A 26 19.30 -20.53 25.69
CA ALA A 26 18.12 -19.69 25.93
C ALA A 26 18.25 -18.84 27.19
N ASP A 27 18.96 -19.29 28.21
CA ASP A 27 19.12 -18.55 29.47
C ASP A 27 20.20 -17.45 29.33
N GLU A 28 21.28 -17.75 28.61
CA GLU A 28 22.31 -16.76 28.24
C GLU A 28 21.72 -15.66 27.39
N LEU A 29 20.85 -16.01 26.40
CA LEU A 29 20.14 -15.00 25.58
C LEU A 29 19.17 -14.16 26.40
N ARG A 30 18.43 -14.73 27.34
CA ARG A 30 17.53 -13.97 28.23
C ARG A 30 18.30 -12.98 29.11
N THR A 31 19.41 -13.43 29.68
CA THR A 31 20.30 -12.59 30.50
C THR A 31 20.86 -11.45 29.66
N PHE A 32 21.39 -11.76 28.48
CA PHE A 32 21.93 -10.75 27.58
C PHE A 32 20.89 -9.72 27.14
N ILE A 33 19.67 -10.16 26.78
CA ILE A 33 18.57 -9.25 26.42
C ILE A 33 18.19 -8.36 27.59
N GLY A 34 18.08 -8.92 28.82
CA GLY A 34 17.80 -8.13 30.01
C GLY A 34 18.83 -7.04 30.24
N GLU A 35 20.12 -7.39 30.23
CA GLU A 35 21.22 -6.43 30.35
C GLU A 35 21.26 -5.39 29.23
N ALA A 36 20.90 -5.79 28.01
CA ALA A 36 20.83 -4.88 26.88
C ALA A 36 19.70 -3.84 27.06
N LEU A 37 18.52 -4.29 27.49
CA LEU A 37 17.37 -3.42 27.77
C LEU A 37 17.68 -2.39 28.86
N GLU A 38 18.38 -2.80 29.94
CA GLU A 38 18.77 -1.88 31.01
C GLU A 38 19.71 -0.75 30.57
N ARG A 39 20.42 -0.95 29.45
CA ARG A 39 21.38 0.05 28.89
C ARG A 39 20.77 0.97 27.85
N LEU A 40 19.56 0.70 27.42
CA LEU A 40 18.87 1.55 26.44
C LEU A 40 18.20 2.74 27.12
N GLU A 41 18.20 3.87 26.40
CA GLU A 41 17.41 5.03 26.79
C GLU A 41 15.91 4.68 26.78
N PRO A 42 15.10 5.32 27.63
CA PRO A 42 13.68 5.00 27.79
C PRO A 42 12.90 4.96 26.47
N ASP A 43 13.12 5.92 25.58
CA ASP A 43 12.43 6.04 24.29
C ASP A 43 12.74 4.89 23.32
N THR A 44 13.92 4.28 23.44
CA THR A 44 14.32 3.11 22.65
C THR A 44 13.92 1.81 23.32
N ARG A 45 13.97 1.77 24.63
CA ARG A 45 13.66 0.62 25.47
C ARG A 45 12.17 0.26 25.42
N GLY A 46 11.28 1.24 25.59
CA GLY A 46 9.84 1.05 25.64
C GLY A 46 9.27 0.28 24.44
N PRO A 47 9.51 0.70 23.19
CA PRO A 47 9.04 -0.04 22.01
C PRO A 47 9.55 -1.49 21.93
N ILE A 48 10.77 -1.78 22.41
CA ILE A 48 11.32 -3.13 22.44
C ILE A 48 10.63 -4.00 23.48
N GLU A 49 10.40 -3.45 24.68
CA GLU A 49 9.64 -4.11 25.75
C GLU A 49 8.19 -4.40 25.31
N ASP A 50 7.53 -3.44 24.69
CA ASP A 50 6.18 -3.60 24.10
C ASP A 50 6.14 -4.72 23.06
N ALA A 51 7.13 -4.78 22.16
CA ALA A 51 7.22 -5.83 21.16
C ALA A 51 7.49 -7.21 21.79
N LEU A 52 8.28 -7.26 22.85
CA LEU A 52 8.57 -8.50 23.60
C LEU A 52 7.31 -9.01 24.30
N LEU A 53 6.59 -8.15 25.02
CA LEU A 53 5.36 -8.48 25.73
C LEU A 53 4.27 -9.00 24.76
N ARG A 54 4.07 -8.30 23.64
CA ARG A 54 3.12 -8.71 22.58
C ARG A 54 3.47 -10.09 22.02
N ARG A 55 4.74 -10.34 21.69
CA ARG A 55 5.18 -11.67 21.20
C ARG A 55 5.03 -12.78 22.21
N ALA A 56 5.31 -12.49 23.48
CA ALA A 56 5.15 -13.47 24.55
C ALA A 56 3.67 -13.83 24.77
N ALA A 57 2.79 -12.82 24.79
CA ALA A 57 1.35 -13.01 24.93
C ALA A 57 0.75 -13.79 23.74
N ALA A 58 1.14 -13.45 22.50
CA ALA A 58 0.67 -14.12 21.28
C ALA A 58 1.00 -15.60 21.23
N ARG A 59 2.07 -16.05 21.91
CA ARG A 59 2.41 -17.48 22.04
C ARG A 59 1.55 -18.25 23.05
N GLY A 60 0.66 -17.58 23.78
CA GLY A 60 -0.28 -18.21 24.72
C GLY A 60 0.34 -18.74 26.01
N GLY A 61 1.65 -18.55 26.23
CA GLY A 61 2.37 -19.02 27.42
C GLY A 61 2.63 -17.94 28.49
N TYR A 62 2.30 -16.69 28.19
CA TYR A 62 2.55 -15.55 29.05
C TYR A 62 1.34 -14.62 29.09
N ARG A 63 0.97 -14.22 30.28
CA ARG A 63 -0.03 -13.21 30.53
C ARG A 63 0.55 -12.24 31.56
N PRO A 64 0.69 -10.94 31.24
CA PRO A 64 1.20 -9.99 32.22
C PRO A 64 0.23 -9.83 33.39
N ALA A 65 0.72 -9.38 34.53
CA ALA A 65 -0.16 -8.84 35.56
C ALA A 65 -0.78 -7.54 35.04
N GLY A 66 -2.09 -7.40 35.20
CA GLY A 66 -2.77 -6.15 34.86
C GLY A 66 -2.29 -4.99 35.76
N PRO A 67 -2.54 -3.74 35.37
CA PRO A 67 -2.25 -2.59 36.20
C PRO A 67 -3.11 -2.63 37.48
N ALA A 68 -2.55 -2.13 38.58
CA ALA A 68 -3.33 -1.98 39.82
C ALA A 68 -4.56 -1.06 39.58
N PRO A 69 -5.69 -1.28 40.25
CA PRO A 69 -6.90 -0.45 40.06
C PRO A 69 -6.65 1.05 40.25
N GLU A 70 -5.75 1.40 41.14
CA GLU A 70 -5.34 2.76 41.45
C GLU A 70 -4.72 3.46 40.24
N ILE A 71 -4.00 2.73 39.38
CA ILE A 71 -3.41 3.25 38.14
C ILE A 71 -4.49 3.71 37.18
N VAL A 72 -5.59 2.95 37.08
CA VAL A 72 -6.71 3.31 36.17
C VAL A 72 -7.32 4.65 36.59
N ASP A 73 -7.48 4.88 37.90
CA ASP A 73 -8.02 6.14 38.42
C ASP A 73 -7.00 7.28 38.24
N GLU A 74 -5.71 7.03 38.47
CA GLU A 74 -4.62 7.97 38.20
C GLU A 74 -4.59 8.44 36.75
N VAL A 75 -4.73 7.54 35.77
CA VAL A 75 -4.80 7.90 34.33
C VAL A 75 -5.97 8.85 34.07
N VAL A 76 -7.13 8.58 34.62
CA VAL A 76 -8.33 9.42 34.43
C VAL A 76 -8.12 10.80 35.07
N GLU A 77 -7.48 10.88 36.25
CA GLU A 77 -7.14 12.14 36.91
C GLU A 77 -6.11 12.93 36.08
N PHE A 78 -5.06 12.26 35.60
CA PHE A 78 -4.05 12.85 34.72
C PHE A 78 -4.68 13.43 33.45
N ALA A 79 -5.46 12.63 32.72
CA ALA A 79 -6.12 13.08 31.50
C ALA A 79 -7.04 14.29 31.73
N THR A 80 -7.76 14.30 32.87
CA THR A 80 -8.59 15.45 33.29
C THR A 80 -7.76 16.70 33.58
N ALA A 81 -6.60 16.55 34.22
CA ALA A 81 -5.69 17.65 34.48
C ALA A 81 -5.04 18.17 33.20
N ALA A 82 -4.56 17.26 32.31
CA ALA A 82 -3.96 17.60 31.04
C ALA A 82 -4.94 18.36 30.12
N ARG A 83 -6.20 17.92 30.03
CA ARG A 83 -7.27 18.64 29.29
C ARG A 83 -7.49 20.05 29.81
N ARG A 84 -7.40 20.27 31.15
CA ARG A 84 -7.56 21.60 31.76
C ARG A 84 -6.39 22.53 31.42
N VAL A 85 -5.19 21.96 31.29
CA VAL A 85 -3.97 22.68 30.93
C VAL A 85 -3.87 22.86 29.40
N GLY A 86 -4.42 21.95 28.64
CA GLY A 86 -4.34 21.87 27.17
C GLY A 86 -3.04 21.27 26.68
N HIS A 87 -2.23 20.65 27.55
CA HIS A 87 -0.93 20.08 27.20
C HIS A 87 -0.57 18.92 28.14
N ALA A 88 0.19 17.94 27.62
CA ALA A 88 0.79 16.87 28.42
C ALA A 88 2.20 16.55 27.91
N ASP A 89 3.05 15.97 28.79
CA ASP A 89 4.34 15.42 28.38
C ASP A 89 4.14 14.12 27.63
N PRO A 90 4.68 13.96 26.40
CA PRO A 90 4.54 12.73 25.61
C PRO A 90 5.03 11.48 26.35
N SER A 91 6.05 11.59 27.19
CA SER A 91 6.60 10.44 27.93
C SER A 91 5.63 9.92 29.00
N GLU A 92 4.89 10.82 29.66
CA GLU A 92 3.84 10.43 30.61
C GLU A 92 2.65 9.79 29.91
N VAL A 93 2.26 10.33 28.73
CA VAL A 93 1.21 9.76 27.88
C VAL A 93 1.59 8.35 27.40
N ASP A 94 2.83 8.17 26.96
CA ASP A 94 3.38 6.86 26.58
C ASP A 94 3.26 5.84 27.72
N GLU A 95 3.62 6.23 28.94
CA GLU A 95 3.54 5.35 30.11
C GLU A 95 2.09 4.91 30.39
N TYR A 96 1.15 5.84 30.37
CA TYR A 96 -0.25 5.54 30.61
C TYR A 96 -0.86 4.68 29.47
N LEU A 97 -0.52 4.92 28.21
CA LEU A 97 -0.96 4.08 27.09
C LEU A 97 -0.39 2.65 27.22
N ARG A 98 0.85 2.48 27.70
CA ARG A 98 1.42 1.16 28.02
C ARG A 98 0.69 0.42 29.12
N HIS A 99 0.18 1.14 30.13
CA HIS A 99 -0.73 0.51 31.12
C HIS A 99 -2.01 0.00 30.44
N GLY A 100 -2.57 0.72 29.48
CA GLY A 100 -3.69 0.25 28.67
C GLY A 100 -3.37 -1.01 27.87
N VAL A 101 -2.21 -1.07 27.22
CA VAL A 101 -1.71 -2.25 26.51
C VAL A 101 -1.55 -3.43 27.46
N THR A 102 -0.94 -3.20 28.63
CA THR A 102 -0.74 -4.23 29.67
C THR A 102 -2.07 -4.78 30.20
N ALA A 103 -3.05 -3.90 30.48
CA ALA A 103 -4.40 -4.32 30.85
C ALA A 103 -5.07 -5.18 29.77
N SER A 104 -4.95 -4.78 28.52
CA SER A 104 -5.48 -5.54 27.37
C SER A 104 -4.83 -6.93 27.28
N LEU A 105 -3.50 -7.03 27.36
CA LEU A 105 -2.76 -8.30 27.38
C LEU A 105 -3.07 -9.17 28.59
N ALA A 106 -3.38 -8.53 29.74
CA ALA A 106 -3.85 -9.21 30.95
C ALA A 106 -5.33 -9.68 30.84
N GLY A 107 -6.04 -9.31 29.76
CA GLY A 107 -7.46 -9.61 29.58
C GLY A 107 -8.38 -8.81 30.52
N GLU A 108 -7.90 -7.70 31.05
CA GLU A 108 -8.64 -6.75 31.88
C GLU A 108 -9.27 -5.68 31.00
N HIS A 109 -10.23 -6.11 30.14
CA HIS A 109 -10.76 -5.29 29.05
C HIS A 109 -11.46 -4.03 29.56
N ALA A 110 -12.14 -4.09 30.70
CA ALA A 110 -12.77 -2.92 31.32
C ALA A 110 -11.74 -1.85 31.73
N SER A 111 -10.62 -2.28 32.34
CA SER A 111 -9.51 -1.37 32.70
C SER A 111 -8.84 -0.80 31.46
N ALA A 112 -8.55 -1.64 30.47
CA ALA A 112 -7.97 -1.23 29.20
C ALA A 112 -8.84 -0.18 28.50
N ARG A 113 -10.15 -0.43 28.40
CA ARG A 113 -11.11 0.51 27.82
C ARG A 113 -11.08 1.87 28.51
N ARG A 114 -11.15 1.89 29.85
CA ARG A 114 -11.14 3.14 30.63
C ARG A 114 -9.86 3.94 30.41
N ILE A 115 -8.69 3.28 30.40
CA ILE A 115 -7.40 3.91 30.16
C ILE A 115 -7.36 4.52 28.76
N PHE A 116 -7.67 3.73 27.74
CA PHE A 116 -7.61 4.20 26.34
C PHE A 116 -8.63 5.30 26.07
N GLU A 117 -9.86 5.18 26.58
CA GLU A 117 -10.90 6.22 26.43
C GLU A 117 -10.47 7.53 27.07
N ALA A 118 -9.87 7.47 28.27
CA ALA A 118 -9.38 8.64 28.97
C ALA A 118 -8.23 9.36 28.23
N MET A 119 -7.34 8.60 27.57
CA MET A 119 -6.15 9.14 26.92
C MET A 119 -6.39 9.45 25.43
N LEU A 120 -6.92 8.51 24.65
CA LEU A 120 -7.00 8.65 23.19
C LEU A 120 -8.01 9.71 22.76
N ARG A 121 -9.18 9.77 23.40
CA ARG A 121 -10.22 10.72 23.01
C ARG A 121 -9.79 12.18 23.10
N PRO A 122 -9.26 12.68 24.22
CA PRO A 122 -8.86 14.09 24.30
C PRO A 122 -7.66 14.42 23.41
N ILE A 123 -6.83 13.45 23.05
CA ILE A 123 -5.76 13.61 22.05
C ILE A 123 -6.38 13.72 20.65
N ALA A 124 -7.33 12.86 20.31
CA ALA A 124 -8.06 12.88 19.03
C ALA A 124 -8.83 14.19 18.83
N ASP A 125 -9.45 14.70 19.89
CA ASP A 125 -10.21 15.97 19.89
C ASP A 125 -9.30 17.22 19.94
N ALA A 126 -7.97 17.03 19.94
CA ALA A 126 -6.96 18.09 20.11
C ALA A 126 -7.16 18.92 21.41
N GLU A 127 -7.76 18.32 22.45
CA GLU A 127 -7.90 18.92 23.77
C GLU A 127 -6.60 18.83 24.59
N ILE A 128 -5.69 17.91 24.21
CA ILE A 128 -4.35 17.74 24.79
C ILE A 128 -3.34 17.84 23.64
N ASP A 129 -2.51 18.88 23.67
CA ASP A 129 -1.37 19.08 22.80
C ASP A 129 -0.15 18.36 23.38
N LEU A 130 0.54 17.57 22.54
CA LEU A 130 1.76 16.85 22.92
C LEU A 130 3.03 17.51 22.35
N GLY A 131 2.90 18.70 21.76
CA GLY A 131 4.00 19.42 21.15
C GLY A 131 4.41 18.89 19.76
N GLN A 132 3.53 18.15 19.08
CA GLN A 132 3.76 17.66 17.71
C GLN A 132 3.64 18.80 16.70
N ASP A 133 4.47 18.76 15.66
CA ASP A 133 4.38 19.70 14.53
C ASP A 133 3.32 19.28 13.51
N GLU A 134 3.18 17.97 13.23
CA GLU A 134 2.25 17.43 12.22
C GLU A 134 1.36 16.31 12.80
N MET A 135 1.94 15.20 13.26
CA MET A 135 1.18 14.02 13.68
C MET A 135 1.58 13.55 15.07
N VAL A 136 0.60 13.10 15.85
CA VAL A 136 0.79 12.62 17.23
C VAL A 136 1.74 11.42 17.29
N GLU A 137 1.74 10.58 16.26
CA GLU A 137 2.62 9.42 16.13
C GLU A 137 4.10 9.78 16.07
N GLU A 138 4.45 11.04 15.79
CA GLU A 138 5.85 11.48 15.69
C GLU A 138 6.48 11.73 17.08
N VAL A 139 5.67 12.01 18.08
CA VAL A 139 6.14 12.34 19.43
C VAL A 139 5.93 11.22 20.44
N LEU A 140 5.02 10.29 20.18
CA LEU A 140 4.80 9.13 21.02
C LEU A 140 5.66 7.95 20.59
N SER A 141 6.23 7.22 21.52
CA SER A 141 7.00 6.01 21.26
C SER A 141 6.15 4.73 21.26
N VAL A 142 4.94 4.81 21.82
CA VAL A 142 3.96 3.71 21.79
C VAL A 142 3.30 3.64 20.39
N ASP A 143 2.97 2.42 19.98
CA ASP A 143 2.25 2.17 18.72
C ASP A 143 0.77 2.55 18.88
N LEU A 144 0.40 3.75 18.43
CA LEU A 144 -0.98 4.24 18.54
C LEU A 144 -1.98 3.39 17.76
N HIS A 145 -1.58 2.80 16.64
CA HIS A 145 -2.44 1.90 15.90
C HIS A 145 -2.78 0.64 16.72
N ASP A 146 -1.80 0.06 17.41
CA ASP A 146 -2.02 -1.05 18.36
C ASP A 146 -2.91 -0.61 19.53
N CYS A 147 -2.70 0.59 20.06
CA CYS A 147 -3.54 1.14 21.16
C CYS A 147 -5.01 1.30 20.73
N VAL A 148 -5.24 1.89 19.55
CA VAL A 148 -6.60 2.05 18.99
C VAL A 148 -7.23 0.68 18.72
N GLY A 149 -6.49 -0.27 18.12
CA GLY A 149 -6.98 -1.64 17.92
C GLY A 149 -7.40 -2.32 19.21
N ARG A 150 -6.62 -2.16 20.30
CA ARG A 150 -6.96 -2.70 21.63
C ARG A 150 -8.12 -1.97 22.30
N TYR A 151 -8.23 -0.67 22.09
CA TYR A 151 -9.38 0.10 22.55
C TYR A 151 -10.67 -0.41 21.93
N LEU A 152 -10.70 -0.50 20.60
CA LEU A 152 -11.86 -1.01 19.87
C LEU A 152 -12.20 -2.45 20.27
N PHE A 153 -11.19 -3.29 20.49
CA PHE A 153 -11.41 -4.65 20.98
C PHE A 153 -12.00 -4.69 22.39
N ALA A 154 -11.53 -3.83 23.28
CA ALA A 154 -12.10 -3.73 24.63
C ALA A 154 -13.58 -3.31 24.57
N VAL A 155 -13.92 -2.34 23.71
CA VAL A 155 -15.32 -1.95 23.44
C VAL A 155 -16.13 -3.15 22.88
N TYR A 156 -15.55 -3.88 21.93
CA TYR A 156 -16.19 -5.05 21.32
C TYR A 156 -16.58 -6.13 22.35
N LEU A 157 -15.74 -6.38 23.35
CA LEU A 157 -15.97 -7.40 24.37
C LEU A 157 -16.90 -6.95 25.48
N GLU A 158 -16.79 -5.68 25.91
CA GLU A 158 -17.55 -5.14 27.04
C GLU A 158 -19.03 -4.89 26.72
N VAL A 159 -19.35 -4.77 25.44
CA VAL A 159 -20.71 -4.45 24.97
C VAL A 159 -21.45 -5.71 24.52
N PRO A 160 -22.74 -5.86 24.87
CA PRO A 160 -23.56 -6.96 24.38
C PRO A 160 -23.58 -7.06 22.85
N ALA A 161 -23.64 -8.28 22.30
CA ALA A 161 -23.50 -8.54 20.88
C ALA A 161 -24.43 -7.67 19.99
N ASN A 162 -25.65 -7.42 20.42
CA ASN A 162 -26.64 -6.63 19.68
C ASN A 162 -26.37 -5.11 19.69
N ALA A 163 -25.43 -4.62 20.51
CA ALA A 163 -25.04 -3.21 20.58
C ALA A 163 -23.59 -2.96 20.09
N ARG A 164 -22.84 -4.03 19.73
CA ARG A 164 -21.42 -3.93 19.35
C ARG A 164 -21.17 -3.01 18.18
N VAL A 165 -22.02 -3.09 17.16
CA VAL A 165 -21.85 -2.30 15.93
C VAL A 165 -21.93 -0.80 16.20
N ASP A 166 -22.99 -0.36 16.89
CA ASP A 166 -23.18 1.07 17.19
C ASP A 166 -22.10 1.56 18.19
N ALA A 167 -21.74 0.75 19.18
CA ALA A 167 -20.68 1.10 20.14
C ALA A 167 -19.32 1.24 19.44
N LEU A 168 -19.00 0.36 18.50
CA LEU A 168 -17.75 0.46 17.75
C LEU A 168 -17.73 1.69 16.82
N LEU A 169 -18.85 2.00 16.13
CA LEU A 169 -18.92 3.21 15.31
C LEU A 169 -18.69 4.46 16.16
N THR A 170 -19.31 4.53 17.35
CA THR A 170 -19.06 5.63 18.28
C THR A 170 -17.62 5.69 18.74
N ALA A 171 -17.03 4.55 19.12
CA ALA A 171 -15.63 4.52 19.57
C ALA A 171 -14.64 4.90 18.44
N ILE A 172 -14.93 4.54 17.20
CA ILE A 172 -14.14 4.95 16.03
C ILE A 172 -14.23 6.47 15.82
N GLU A 173 -15.43 7.05 15.90
CA GLU A 173 -15.63 8.49 15.81
C GLU A 173 -14.84 9.24 16.89
N GLU A 174 -14.79 8.70 18.12
CA GLU A 174 -14.07 9.28 19.26
C GLU A 174 -12.54 9.31 19.09
N VAL A 175 -11.96 8.44 18.25
CA VAL A 175 -10.52 8.36 18.00
C VAL A 175 -10.13 8.74 16.56
N GLN A 176 -11.05 9.31 15.77
CA GLN A 176 -10.84 9.63 14.36
C GLN A 176 -9.69 10.63 14.12
N GLY A 177 -9.39 11.48 15.11
CA GLY A 177 -8.26 12.42 15.06
C GLY A 177 -6.87 11.78 15.23
N ILE A 178 -6.81 10.49 15.61
CA ILE A 178 -5.55 9.74 15.77
C ILE A 178 -5.34 8.86 14.54
N GLY A 179 -4.62 9.40 13.57
CA GLY A 179 -4.28 8.66 12.34
C GLY A 179 -5.48 8.16 11.52
N SER A 180 -5.24 7.60 10.37
CA SER A 180 -6.31 6.98 9.57
C SER A 180 -6.53 5.53 10.01
N LEU A 181 -7.64 5.26 10.67
CA LEU A 181 -8.05 3.88 10.94
C LEU A 181 -8.49 3.20 9.63
N ILE A 182 -7.58 2.45 9.02
CA ILE A 182 -7.81 1.90 7.69
C ILE A 182 -8.94 0.85 7.73
N GLU A 183 -8.89 -0.09 8.66
CA GLU A 183 -9.86 -1.21 8.76
C GLU A 183 -10.07 -1.62 10.23
N PRO A 184 -11.19 -1.23 10.87
CA PRO A 184 -11.40 -1.45 12.31
C PRO A 184 -11.29 -2.92 12.76
N VAL A 185 -11.90 -3.84 12.00
CA VAL A 185 -11.88 -5.27 12.34
C VAL A 185 -10.46 -5.82 12.28
N ARG A 186 -9.71 -5.41 11.26
CA ARG A 186 -8.32 -5.79 11.09
C ARG A 186 -7.42 -5.20 12.18
N ALA A 187 -7.62 -3.94 12.55
CA ALA A 187 -6.87 -3.31 13.65
C ALA A 187 -7.05 -4.06 14.97
N MET A 188 -8.28 -4.48 15.28
CA MET A 188 -8.56 -5.31 16.46
C MET A 188 -7.83 -6.66 16.39
N GLU A 189 -7.86 -7.35 15.25
CA GLU A 189 -7.20 -8.66 15.09
C GLU A 189 -5.67 -8.56 15.12
N GLU A 190 -5.09 -7.54 14.52
CA GLU A 190 -3.65 -7.27 14.55
C GLU A 190 -3.19 -7.01 16.00
N ALA A 191 -3.95 -6.22 16.75
CA ALA A 191 -3.68 -5.96 18.16
C ALA A 191 -3.77 -7.22 19.04
N LEU A 192 -4.61 -8.18 18.66
CA LEU A 192 -4.77 -9.45 19.37
C LEU A 192 -3.76 -10.52 18.94
N GLY A 193 -3.33 -10.48 17.68
CA GLY A 193 -2.57 -11.56 17.04
C GLY A 193 -3.41 -12.79 16.69
N HIS A 194 -4.74 -12.70 16.76
CA HIS A 194 -5.69 -13.78 16.39
C HIS A 194 -7.06 -13.19 16.01
N GLY A 195 -7.94 -14.03 15.45
CA GLY A 195 -9.30 -13.60 15.06
C GLY A 195 -10.20 -13.24 16.25
N LEU A 196 -11.19 -12.40 15.97
CA LEU A 196 -12.19 -11.96 16.95
C LEU A 196 -13.16 -13.11 17.33
N PRO A 197 -13.61 -13.20 18.59
CA PRO A 197 -14.68 -14.10 18.96
C PRO A 197 -16.01 -13.68 18.29
N ASP A 198 -16.82 -14.64 17.85
CA ASP A 198 -18.14 -14.42 17.23
C ASP A 198 -18.11 -13.48 15.99
N VAL A 199 -16.96 -13.41 15.28
CA VAL A 199 -16.73 -12.46 14.20
C VAL A 199 -17.75 -12.59 13.07
N ASP A 200 -18.19 -13.80 12.74
CA ASP A 200 -19.15 -14.01 11.63
C ASP A 200 -20.51 -13.36 11.91
N ALA A 201 -21.04 -13.54 13.13
CA ALA A 201 -22.30 -12.92 13.53
C ALA A 201 -22.16 -11.38 13.62
N PHE A 202 -20.99 -10.90 14.06
CA PHE A 202 -20.71 -9.47 14.07
C PHE A 202 -20.64 -8.90 12.65
N LEU A 203 -19.94 -9.56 11.72
CA LEU A 203 -19.80 -9.10 10.34
C LEU A 203 -21.16 -9.01 9.63
N ASP A 204 -22.09 -9.94 9.89
CA ASP A 204 -23.44 -9.88 9.32
C ASP A 204 -24.18 -8.57 9.71
N GLU A 205 -24.12 -8.16 10.97
CA GLU A 205 -24.72 -6.90 11.44
C GLU A 205 -23.90 -5.66 11.03
N TRP A 206 -22.58 -5.77 11.00
CA TRP A 206 -21.66 -4.72 10.56
C TRP A 206 -21.92 -4.34 9.09
N ILE A 207 -21.98 -5.34 8.20
CA ILE A 207 -22.30 -5.17 6.78
C ILE A 207 -23.65 -4.47 6.62
N LYS A 208 -24.67 -4.97 7.28
CA LYS A 208 -26.03 -4.40 7.22
C LYS A 208 -26.06 -2.93 7.67
N ARG A 209 -25.34 -2.59 8.74
CA ARG A 209 -25.26 -1.22 9.25
C ARG A 209 -24.53 -0.29 8.30
N LEU A 210 -23.40 -0.75 7.72
CA LEU A 210 -22.63 0.02 6.76
C LEU A 210 -23.38 0.20 5.44
N GLU A 211 -24.07 -0.82 4.93
CA GLU A 211 -24.92 -0.70 3.74
C GLU A 211 -26.02 0.37 3.91
N ALA A 212 -26.57 0.50 5.10
CA ALA A 212 -27.57 1.52 5.41
C ALA A 212 -26.99 2.94 5.48
N SER A 213 -25.68 3.09 5.73
CA SER A 213 -25.00 4.39 5.85
C SER A 213 -24.34 4.87 4.55
N THR A 214 -24.19 4.00 3.55
CA THR A 214 -23.55 4.37 2.27
C THR A 214 -24.49 5.19 1.41
N SER A 215 -24.18 6.46 1.20
CA SER A 215 -24.91 7.39 0.32
C SER A 215 -24.12 7.59 -0.98
N GLY A 216 -24.60 7.00 -2.06
CA GLY A 216 -23.87 6.76 -3.30
C GLY A 216 -23.54 7.93 -4.24
N ASN A 217 -23.23 9.14 -3.78
CA ASN A 217 -23.06 10.29 -4.70
C ASN A 217 -21.66 10.88 -4.84
N ASP A 218 -20.67 10.45 -4.05
CA ASP A 218 -19.32 11.01 -4.12
C ASP A 218 -18.42 10.24 -5.10
N GLU A 219 -17.50 10.92 -5.77
CA GLU A 219 -16.53 10.32 -6.70
C GLU A 219 -15.53 9.40 -5.97
N TRP A 220 -15.26 9.67 -4.71
CA TRP A 220 -14.31 8.95 -3.87
C TRP A 220 -15.03 8.03 -2.88
N GLU A 221 -14.42 6.88 -2.62
CA GLU A 221 -14.90 5.92 -1.63
C GLU A 221 -14.80 6.51 -0.22
N SER A 222 -15.90 6.51 0.52
CA SER A 222 -15.90 6.88 1.93
C SER A 222 -15.24 5.80 2.81
N GLU A 223 -14.90 6.13 4.06
CA GLU A 223 -14.37 5.14 5.01
C GLU A 223 -15.36 4.00 5.24
N HIS A 224 -16.64 4.32 5.40
CA HIS A 224 -17.69 3.30 5.57
C HIS A 224 -17.81 2.37 4.36
N GLU A 225 -17.67 2.87 3.13
CA GLU A 225 -17.64 2.05 1.93
C GLU A 225 -16.42 1.13 1.88
N ARG A 226 -15.26 1.62 2.33
CA ARG A 226 -14.04 0.83 2.45
C ARG A 226 -14.19 -0.29 3.48
N TRP A 227 -14.72 0.01 4.67
CA TRP A 227 -14.99 -0.99 5.71
C TRP A 227 -16.03 -2.00 5.29
N LEU A 228 -17.08 -1.55 4.58
CA LEU A 228 -18.09 -2.43 3.98
C LEU A 228 -17.45 -3.43 3.01
N ARG A 229 -16.61 -2.94 2.13
CA ARG A 229 -15.90 -3.78 1.15
C ARG A 229 -15.02 -4.83 1.83
N ASP A 230 -14.26 -4.44 2.87
CA ASP A 230 -13.44 -5.39 3.63
C ASP A 230 -14.31 -6.44 4.36
N ALA A 231 -15.34 -6.02 5.05
CA ALA A 231 -16.26 -6.90 5.76
C ALA A 231 -16.92 -7.92 4.82
N VAL A 232 -17.38 -7.46 3.64
CA VAL A 232 -18.00 -8.32 2.63
C VAL A 232 -16.97 -9.27 2.00
N ALA A 233 -15.77 -8.80 1.73
CA ALA A 233 -14.69 -9.68 1.23
C ALA A 233 -14.41 -10.83 2.19
N ARG A 234 -14.42 -10.57 3.49
CA ARG A 234 -14.19 -11.57 4.55
C ARG A 234 -15.36 -12.52 4.74
N ARG A 235 -16.57 -12.01 4.72
CA ARG A 235 -17.80 -12.78 5.05
C ARG A 235 -18.39 -13.51 3.86
N GLU A 236 -18.43 -12.87 2.69
CA GLU A 236 -19.12 -13.35 1.50
C GLU A 236 -18.13 -13.69 0.35
N GLY A 237 -16.86 -13.31 0.48
CA GLY A 237 -15.82 -13.58 -0.53
C GLY A 237 -16.05 -12.81 -1.83
N THR A 238 -15.62 -13.42 -2.94
CA THR A 238 -15.70 -12.83 -4.29
C THR A 238 -17.12 -12.58 -4.77
N ASP A 239 -18.09 -13.40 -4.36
CA ASP A 239 -19.50 -13.21 -4.74
C ASP A 239 -20.10 -11.96 -4.08
N GLY A 240 -19.78 -11.73 -2.81
CA GLY A 240 -20.16 -10.52 -2.11
C GLY A 240 -19.55 -9.27 -2.71
N LEU A 241 -18.26 -9.31 -3.04
CA LEU A 241 -17.58 -8.19 -3.72
C LEU A 241 -18.23 -7.90 -5.09
N ALA A 242 -18.62 -8.94 -5.85
CA ALA A 242 -19.35 -8.78 -7.10
C ALA A 242 -20.70 -8.09 -6.89
N ARG A 243 -21.42 -8.46 -5.82
CA ARG A 243 -22.72 -7.87 -5.44
C ARG A 243 -22.56 -6.36 -5.18
N ILE A 244 -21.59 -5.98 -4.35
CA ILE A 244 -21.32 -4.56 -4.04
C ILE A 244 -20.88 -3.80 -5.29
N ALA A 245 -19.94 -4.35 -6.06
CA ALA A 245 -19.42 -3.74 -7.27
C ALA A 245 -20.57 -3.38 -8.26
N ARG A 246 -21.50 -4.30 -8.48
CA ARG A 246 -22.68 -4.08 -9.35
C ARG A 246 -23.68 -3.09 -8.78
N ALA A 247 -23.88 -3.14 -7.46
CA ALA A 247 -24.81 -2.25 -6.79
C ALA A 247 -24.34 -0.80 -6.76
N THR A 248 -23.06 -0.59 -6.40
CA THR A 248 -22.49 0.75 -6.20
C THR A 248 -21.85 1.33 -7.47
N LYS A 249 -21.34 0.47 -8.35
CA LYS A 249 -20.54 0.82 -9.54
C LYS A 249 -19.31 1.69 -9.19
N ARG A 250 -18.88 1.67 -7.93
CA ARG A 250 -17.69 2.39 -7.43
C ARG A 250 -16.45 1.76 -8.02
N PRO A 251 -15.53 2.54 -8.60
CA PRO A 251 -14.30 2.02 -9.20
C PRO A 251 -13.50 1.14 -8.23
N GLN A 252 -13.38 1.55 -6.97
CA GLN A 252 -12.64 0.82 -5.94
C GLN A 252 -13.28 -0.54 -5.62
N ALA A 253 -14.61 -0.59 -5.48
CA ALA A 253 -15.34 -1.83 -5.26
C ALA A 253 -15.25 -2.77 -6.48
N VAL A 254 -15.38 -2.21 -7.68
CA VAL A 254 -15.24 -2.95 -8.95
C VAL A 254 -13.84 -3.52 -9.11
N LYS A 255 -12.80 -2.72 -8.82
CA LYS A 255 -11.41 -3.17 -8.84
C LYS A 255 -11.15 -4.27 -7.81
N ALA A 256 -11.62 -4.09 -6.56
CA ALA A 256 -11.45 -5.09 -5.51
C ALA A 256 -12.08 -6.44 -5.87
N TRP A 257 -13.27 -6.43 -6.48
CA TRP A 257 -13.89 -7.64 -7.02
C TRP A 257 -13.03 -8.31 -8.08
N CYS A 258 -12.59 -7.57 -9.09
CA CYS A 258 -11.74 -8.10 -10.16
C CYS A 258 -10.42 -8.68 -9.62
N ASP A 259 -9.77 -7.97 -8.71
CA ASP A 259 -8.51 -8.41 -8.10
C ASP A 259 -8.71 -9.67 -7.24
N ALA A 260 -9.84 -9.79 -6.53
CA ALA A 260 -10.17 -10.97 -5.75
C ALA A 260 -10.35 -12.20 -6.65
N VAL A 261 -11.10 -12.08 -7.74
CA VAL A 261 -11.27 -13.17 -8.73
C VAL A 261 -9.93 -13.55 -9.37
N ALA A 262 -9.07 -12.57 -9.69
CA ALA A 262 -7.77 -12.83 -10.27
C ALA A 262 -6.83 -13.59 -9.29
N LYS A 263 -6.90 -13.31 -7.98
CA LYS A 263 -6.15 -14.04 -6.94
C LYS A 263 -6.53 -15.52 -6.83
N GLU A 264 -7.75 -15.88 -7.20
CA GLU A 264 -8.19 -17.29 -7.25
C GLU A 264 -7.57 -18.05 -8.42
N ASN A 265 -6.86 -17.36 -9.35
CA ASN A 265 -6.28 -17.92 -10.57
C ASN A 265 -7.33 -18.52 -11.54
N ASP A 266 -8.61 -18.24 -11.37
CA ASP A 266 -9.64 -18.53 -12.36
C ASP A 266 -9.66 -17.44 -13.44
N TRP A 267 -8.70 -17.55 -14.37
CA TRP A 267 -8.50 -16.54 -15.43
C TRP A 267 -9.70 -16.37 -16.35
N LYS A 268 -10.58 -17.39 -16.46
CA LYS A 268 -11.81 -17.26 -17.22
C LYS A 268 -12.81 -16.34 -16.52
N LYS A 269 -13.07 -16.58 -15.24
CA LYS A 269 -13.91 -15.69 -14.44
C LYS A 269 -13.30 -14.30 -14.30
N ALA A 270 -11.97 -14.22 -14.14
CA ALA A 270 -11.28 -12.93 -14.09
C ALA A 270 -11.47 -12.13 -15.38
N LEU A 271 -11.36 -12.75 -16.54
CA LEU A 271 -11.61 -12.07 -17.81
C LEU A 271 -13.06 -11.55 -17.90
N GLU A 272 -14.04 -12.38 -17.56
CA GLU A 272 -15.45 -12.00 -17.54
C GLU A 272 -15.70 -10.83 -16.56
N ALA A 273 -15.10 -10.88 -15.36
CA ALA A 273 -15.19 -9.83 -14.35
C ALA A 273 -14.59 -8.51 -14.85
N TYR A 274 -13.38 -8.51 -15.40
CA TYR A 274 -12.75 -7.31 -15.94
C TYR A 274 -13.50 -6.71 -17.13
N GLU A 275 -14.06 -7.54 -18.03
CA GLU A 275 -14.88 -7.08 -19.16
C GLU A 275 -16.18 -6.43 -18.69
N GLU A 276 -16.87 -7.01 -17.70
CA GLU A 276 -18.03 -6.42 -17.06
C GLU A 276 -17.66 -5.11 -16.33
N ALA A 277 -16.55 -5.10 -15.59
CA ALA A 277 -16.04 -3.95 -14.84
C ALA A 277 -15.86 -2.71 -15.73
N VAL A 278 -15.30 -2.86 -16.92
CA VAL A 278 -15.15 -1.75 -17.90
C VAL A 278 -16.48 -1.13 -18.27
N THR A 279 -17.58 -1.88 -18.21
CA THR A 279 -18.93 -1.36 -18.51
C THR A 279 -19.62 -0.72 -17.30
N LEU A 280 -19.25 -1.15 -16.09
CA LEU A 280 -19.82 -0.64 -14.85
C LEU A 280 -19.25 0.73 -14.46
N VAL A 281 -17.94 0.92 -14.67
CA VAL A 281 -17.22 2.14 -14.28
C VAL A 281 -17.33 3.18 -15.40
N THR A 282 -17.77 4.39 -15.05
CA THR A 282 -17.87 5.51 -16.02
C THR A 282 -16.59 6.36 -16.07
N SER A 283 -15.80 6.38 -15.00
CA SER A 283 -14.57 7.17 -14.91
C SER A 283 -13.46 6.60 -15.80
N GLY A 284 -13.01 7.37 -16.78
CA GLY A 284 -11.94 6.99 -17.71
C GLY A 284 -10.59 6.69 -17.02
N LEU A 285 -10.36 7.27 -15.84
CA LEU A 285 -9.13 7.06 -15.06
C LEU A 285 -8.92 5.56 -14.72
N TRP A 286 -9.97 4.86 -14.33
CA TRP A 286 -9.93 3.46 -13.91
C TRP A 286 -9.99 2.47 -15.08
N HIS A 287 -10.47 2.89 -16.25
CA HIS A 287 -10.57 2.01 -17.42
C HIS A 287 -9.22 1.42 -17.84
N GLY A 288 -8.13 2.15 -17.60
CA GLY A 288 -6.80 1.65 -17.91
C GLY A 288 -6.44 0.39 -17.15
N GLU A 289 -6.60 0.41 -15.83
CA GLU A 289 -6.28 -0.74 -14.96
C GLU A 289 -7.22 -1.93 -15.23
N LEU A 290 -8.50 -1.68 -15.40
CA LEU A 290 -9.47 -2.74 -15.70
C LEU A 290 -9.20 -3.40 -17.05
N ARG A 291 -8.80 -2.64 -18.08
CA ARG A 291 -8.40 -3.18 -19.37
C ARG A 291 -7.07 -3.92 -19.31
N ASP A 292 -6.12 -3.46 -18.49
CA ASP A 292 -4.87 -4.20 -18.23
C ASP A 292 -5.17 -5.57 -17.62
N GLY A 293 -6.07 -5.64 -16.65
CA GLY A 293 -6.52 -6.90 -16.06
C GLY A 293 -7.18 -7.84 -17.06
N ALA A 294 -8.06 -7.32 -17.94
CA ALA A 294 -8.68 -8.09 -19.01
C ALA A 294 -7.64 -8.62 -20.02
N ALA A 295 -6.64 -7.80 -20.36
CA ALA A 295 -5.56 -8.21 -21.26
C ALA A 295 -4.68 -9.30 -20.63
N LEU A 296 -4.35 -9.15 -19.33
CA LEU A 296 -3.60 -10.15 -18.57
C LEU A 296 -4.36 -11.50 -18.53
N ALA A 297 -5.64 -11.47 -18.17
CA ALA A 297 -6.46 -12.67 -18.10
C ALA A 297 -6.59 -13.36 -19.46
N ALA A 298 -6.78 -12.59 -20.54
CA ALA A 298 -6.80 -13.12 -21.89
C ALA A 298 -5.46 -13.76 -22.30
N SER A 299 -4.34 -13.14 -21.93
CA SER A 299 -2.99 -13.68 -22.16
C SER A 299 -2.78 -15.00 -21.41
N LYS A 300 -3.16 -15.05 -20.12
CA LYS A 300 -3.07 -16.28 -19.31
C LYS A 300 -3.91 -17.44 -19.87
N LEU A 301 -4.99 -17.12 -20.57
CA LEU A 301 -5.85 -18.10 -21.27
C LEU A 301 -5.33 -18.46 -22.67
N GLY A 302 -4.25 -17.86 -23.14
CA GLY A 302 -3.74 -18.06 -24.50
C GLY A 302 -4.72 -17.61 -25.60
N ARG A 303 -5.53 -16.59 -25.33
CA ARG A 303 -6.54 -16.12 -26.28
C ARG A 303 -5.90 -15.31 -27.41
N LYS A 304 -6.37 -15.54 -28.63
CA LYS A 304 -5.90 -14.84 -29.84
C LYS A 304 -6.22 -13.34 -29.85
N ASP A 305 -7.16 -12.88 -29.01
CA ASP A 305 -7.54 -11.47 -28.89
C ASP A 305 -6.79 -10.73 -27.76
N ALA A 306 -5.86 -11.37 -27.05
CA ALA A 306 -5.07 -10.77 -25.99
C ALA A 306 -4.36 -9.49 -26.45
N THR A 307 -3.71 -9.50 -27.60
CA THR A 307 -3.02 -8.33 -28.17
C THR A 307 -3.97 -7.17 -28.50
N LYS A 308 -5.19 -7.46 -28.99
CA LYS A 308 -6.20 -6.43 -29.20
C LYS A 308 -6.65 -5.79 -27.89
N LYS A 309 -6.68 -6.56 -26.79
CA LYS A 309 -6.98 -6.00 -25.46
C LYS A 309 -5.86 -5.12 -24.95
N LEU A 310 -4.59 -5.47 -25.18
CA LEU A 310 -3.45 -4.60 -24.87
C LEU A 310 -3.51 -3.27 -25.66
N GLU A 311 -3.84 -3.33 -26.96
CA GLU A 311 -4.08 -2.14 -27.77
C GLU A 311 -5.21 -1.28 -27.20
N ALA A 312 -6.35 -1.89 -26.87
CA ALA A 312 -7.49 -1.19 -26.29
C ALA A 312 -7.17 -0.58 -24.90
N ALA A 313 -6.34 -1.24 -24.09
CA ALA A 313 -5.89 -0.71 -22.81
C ALA A 313 -5.04 0.55 -23.02
N TRP A 314 -4.10 0.52 -23.96
CA TRP A 314 -3.27 1.68 -24.26
C TRP A 314 -4.06 2.82 -24.91
N LEU A 315 -4.95 2.54 -25.88
CA LEU A 315 -5.78 3.55 -26.52
C LEU A 315 -6.73 4.26 -25.52
N GLY A 316 -7.29 3.51 -24.57
CA GLY A 316 -8.23 4.03 -23.60
C GLY A 316 -7.58 4.82 -22.45
N ALA A 317 -6.36 4.45 -22.07
CA ALA A 317 -5.60 5.13 -21.01
C ALA A 317 -4.10 5.04 -21.31
N PRO A 318 -3.56 5.92 -22.15
CA PRO A 318 -2.18 5.88 -22.59
C PRO A 318 -1.17 5.98 -21.43
N SER A 319 -0.27 4.99 -21.35
CA SER A 319 0.93 5.03 -20.51
C SER A 319 2.08 4.31 -21.22
N LEU A 320 3.32 4.63 -20.84
CA LEU A 320 4.50 3.97 -21.43
C LEU A 320 4.49 2.48 -21.20
N ALA A 321 4.11 2.03 -20.01
CA ALA A 321 4.01 0.61 -19.69
C ALA A 321 2.97 -0.14 -20.54
N ARG A 322 1.82 0.47 -20.81
CA ARG A 322 0.79 -0.10 -21.70
C ARG A 322 1.26 -0.13 -23.14
N LEU A 323 1.89 0.95 -23.61
CA LEU A 323 2.48 1.01 -24.93
C LEU A 323 3.49 -0.12 -25.13
N LEU A 324 4.42 -0.28 -24.19
CA LEU A 324 5.45 -1.30 -24.24
C LEU A 324 4.85 -2.70 -24.32
N ARG A 325 3.92 -3.04 -23.40
CA ARG A 325 3.24 -4.34 -23.42
C ARG A 325 2.57 -4.65 -24.76
N TRP A 326 1.94 -3.65 -25.36
CA TRP A 326 1.35 -3.82 -26.69
C TRP A 326 2.39 -3.98 -27.79
N LEU A 327 3.46 -3.16 -27.79
CA LEU A 327 4.51 -3.20 -28.80
C LEU A 327 5.17 -4.59 -28.88
N VAL A 328 5.42 -5.22 -27.71
CA VAL A 328 6.18 -6.49 -27.62
C VAL A 328 5.29 -7.74 -27.62
N ALA A 329 3.98 -7.61 -27.65
CA ALA A 329 3.07 -8.76 -27.61
C ALA A 329 3.21 -9.65 -28.87
N ASP A 330 2.89 -10.95 -28.73
CA ASP A 330 2.88 -11.95 -29.80
C ASP A 330 4.25 -12.19 -30.48
N GLU A 331 5.34 -12.27 -29.70
CA GLU A 331 6.69 -12.45 -30.23
C GLU A 331 6.97 -11.45 -31.36
N ALA A 332 6.74 -10.18 -31.08
CA ALA A 332 6.84 -9.11 -32.08
C ALA A 332 8.20 -9.12 -32.78
N ASN A 333 8.18 -8.94 -34.08
CA ASN A 333 9.37 -8.67 -34.89
C ASN A 333 9.43 -7.20 -35.30
N ALA A 334 10.55 -6.76 -35.89
CA ALA A 334 10.76 -5.37 -36.29
C ALA A 334 9.62 -4.79 -37.13
N ALA A 335 9.09 -5.55 -38.07
CA ALA A 335 8.03 -5.09 -38.95
C ALA A 335 6.72 -4.87 -38.18
N LEU A 336 6.37 -5.78 -37.29
CA LEU A 336 5.17 -5.65 -36.44
C LEU A 336 5.30 -4.52 -35.46
N LEU A 337 6.46 -4.34 -34.83
CA LEU A 337 6.76 -3.26 -33.91
C LEU A 337 6.66 -1.89 -34.60
N ARG A 338 7.26 -1.73 -35.78
CA ARG A 338 7.13 -0.51 -36.59
C ARG A 338 5.67 -0.21 -36.95
N LYS A 339 4.90 -1.24 -37.33
CA LYS A 339 3.47 -1.08 -37.63
C LYS A 339 2.68 -0.61 -36.40
N ARG A 340 2.93 -1.20 -35.22
CA ARG A 340 2.27 -0.80 -33.97
C ARG A 340 2.67 0.62 -33.53
N ALA A 341 3.95 0.98 -33.67
CA ALA A 341 4.42 2.33 -33.37
C ALA A 341 3.77 3.38 -34.31
N ALA A 342 3.64 3.06 -35.61
CA ALA A 342 2.93 3.94 -36.56
C ALA A 342 1.43 4.06 -36.20
N ALA A 343 0.79 2.99 -35.78
CA ALA A 343 -0.60 3.02 -35.31
C ALA A 343 -0.71 3.86 -34.00
N ALA A 344 0.26 3.74 -33.10
CA ALA A 344 0.34 4.56 -31.89
C ALA A 344 0.49 6.05 -32.20
N LEU A 345 1.28 6.42 -33.19
CA LEU A 345 1.39 7.79 -33.68
C LEU A 345 0.07 8.32 -34.23
N ALA A 346 -0.60 7.56 -35.07
CA ALA A 346 -1.86 7.94 -35.71
C ALA A 346 -3.00 8.14 -34.70
N ALA A 347 -3.01 7.35 -33.61
CA ALA A 347 -4.03 7.43 -32.56
C ALA A 347 -3.85 8.59 -31.57
N SER A 348 -2.74 9.37 -31.65
CA SER A 348 -2.36 10.34 -30.63
C SER A 348 -2.74 11.76 -31.00
N SER A 349 -3.67 12.36 -30.29
CA SER A 349 -3.99 13.80 -30.42
C SER A 349 -3.21 14.71 -29.46
N THR A 350 -2.70 14.19 -28.32
CA THR A 350 -2.02 15.01 -27.29
C THR A 350 -0.94 14.18 -26.59
N ARG A 351 0.33 14.37 -26.95
CA ARG A 351 1.42 13.64 -26.31
C ARG A 351 2.62 14.54 -26.07
N SER A 352 3.40 14.15 -25.06
CA SER A 352 4.69 14.78 -24.84
C SER A 352 5.50 14.70 -26.13
N SER A 353 6.16 15.78 -26.50
CA SER A 353 7.00 15.84 -27.70
C SER A 353 8.07 14.73 -27.71
N ARG A 354 8.54 14.33 -26.52
CA ARG A 354 9.51 13.23 -26.32
C ARG A 354 8.94 11.88 -26.76
N LEU A 355 7.71 11.55 -26.34
CA LEU A 355 7.08 10.29 -26.75
C LEU A 355 6.83 10.25 -28.25
N VAL A 356 6.42 11.36 -28.87
CA VAL A 356 6.22 11.45 -30.31
C VAL A 356 7.53 11.21 -31.07
N VAL A 357 8.66 11.77 -30.63
CA VAL A 357 9.98 11.49 -31.20
C VAL A 357 10.33 10.02 -31.10
N CYS A 358 10.17 9.42 -29.91
CA CYS A 358 10.43 8.00 -29.71
C CYS A 358 9.57 7.11 -30.62
N LEU A 359 8.28 7.43 -30.78
CA LEU A 359 7.38 6.68 -31.67
C LEU A 359 7.76 6.80 -33.14
N HIS A 360 8.25 7.97 -33.60
CA HIS A 360 8.79 8.12 -34.98
C HIS A 360 10.03 7.23 -35.16
N VAL A 361 10.95 7.17 -34.19
CA VAL A 361 12.12 6.30 -34.25
C VAL A 361 11.67 4.83 -34.34
N LEU A 362 10.75 4.40 -33.49
CA LEU A 362 10.22 3.04 -33.49
C LEU A 362 9.47 2.69 -34.79
N ALA A 363 8.78 3.66 -35.39
CA ALA A 363 8.12 3.49 -36.69
C ALA A 363 9.11 3.46 -37.87
N GLY A 364 10.38 3.83 -37.63
CA GLY A 364 11.40 3.92 -38.68
C GLY A 364 11.40 5.27 -39.43
N ASP A 365 10.61 6.25 -38.97
CA ASP A 365 10.56 7.58 -39.55
C ASP A 365 11.62 8.50 -38.91
N ILE A 366 12.86 8.19 -39.13
CA ILE A 366 14.02 8.91 -38.56
C ILE A 366 14.06 10.40 -38.98
N PRO A 367 13.75 10.78 -40.22
CA PRO A 367 13.74 12.19 -40.61
C PRO A 367 12.74 13.03 -39.82
N ALA A 368 11.52 12.52 -39.58
CA ALA A 368 10.53 13.21 -38.75
C ALA A 368 10.97 13.29 -37.29
N ALA A 369 11.54 12.23 -36.74
CA ALA A 369 12.12 12.22 -35.40
C ALA A 369 13.19 13.31 -35.25
N ALA A 370 14.16 13.38 -36.15
CA ALA A 370 15.25 14.37 -36.14
C ALA A 370 14.76 15.82 -36.27
N LYS A 371 13.70 16.04 -37.03
CA LYS A 371 13.08 17.38 -37.14
C LYS A 371 12.41 17.81 -35.83
N LEU A 372 11.70 16.91 -35.20
CA LEU A 372 11.00 17.18 -33.93
C LEU A 372 11.97 17.33 -32.75
N LEU A 373 13.09 16.61 -32.77
CA LEU A 373 14.13 16.68 -31.73
C LEU A 373 14.62 18.11 -31.50
N LYS A 374 14.78 18.90 -32.59
CA LYS A 374 15.25 20.30 -32.53
C LYS A 374 14.27 21.19 -31.74
N ALA A 375 12.99 20.86 -31.70
CA ALA A 375 11.93 21.61 -31.02
C ALA A 375 11.56 21.01 -29.65
N ALA A 376 12.02 19.80 -29.33
CA ALA A 376 11.70 19.12 -28.09
C ALA A 376 12.77 19.41 -27.02
N PRO A 377 12.48 20.12 -25.94
CA PRO A 377 13.43 20.38 -24.89
C PRO A 377 13.81 19.08 -24.17
N GLY A 378 15.11 18.83 -24.06
CA GLY A 378 15.69 17.86 -23.15
C GLY A 378 15.26 16.40 -23.34
N LEU A 379 15.71 15.77 -24.43
CA LEU A 379 15.63 14.30 -24.59
C LEU A 379 16.72 13.56 -23.75
N GLY A 380 17.38 14.29 -22.84
CA GLY A 380 18.35 13.67 -21.95
C GLY A 380 17.69 12.74 -20.92
N TRP A 381 18.42 11.70 -20.52
CA TRP A 381 18.01 10.69 -19.56
C TRP A 381 17.89 11.19 -18.11
N SER A 382 18.09 12.48 -17.88
CA SER A 382 18.08 13.09 -16.53
C SER A 382 16.72 13.17 -15.85
N ASN A 383 15.63 12.98 -16.59
CA ASN A 383 14.26 13.00 -16.04
C ASN A 383 13.73 11.57 -15.90
N GLY A 384 13.26 11.20 -14.71
CA GLY A 384 12.70 9.88 -14.43
C GLY A 384 11.48 9.49 -15.25
N ASP A 385 10.75 10.46 -15.84
CA ASP A 385 9.60 10.26 -16.72
C ASP A 385 9.97 10.19 -18.22
N HIS A 386 11.27 10.16 -18.55
CA HIS A 386 11.70 10.11 -19.95
C HIS A 386 11.27 8.78 -20.60
N PRO A 387 10.55 8.81 -21.75
CA PRO A 387 10.04 7.59 -22.38
C PRO A 387 11.14 6.59 -22.79
N GLY A 388 12.36 7.08 -23.01
CA GLY A 388 13.52 6.25 -23.30
C GLY A 388 13.87 5.25 -22.20
N HIS A 389 13.58 5.53 -20.95
CA HIS A 389 13.82 4.61 -19.84
C HIS A 389 13.14 3.25 -20.05
N LEU A 390 11.88 3.26 -20.52
CA LEU A 390 11.15 2.04 -20.82
C LEU A 390 11.40 1.50 -22.25
N LEU A 391 11.68 2.40 -23.22
CA LEU A 391 11.78 2.01 -24.62
C LEU A 391 13.21 1.69 -25.07
N PHE A 392 14.20 1.90 -24.21
CA PHE A 392 15.62 1.66 -24.51
C PHE A 392 15.92 0.30 -25.15
N PRO A 393 15.45 -0.85 -24.63
CA PRO A 393 15.78 -2.13 -25.24
C PRO A 393 15.24 -2.28 -26.65
N VAL A 394 14.10 -1.64 -26.96
CA VAL A 394 13.52 -1.61 -28.31
C VAL A 394 14.38 -0.80 -29.26
N PHE A 395 14.94 0.33 -28.79
CA PHE A 395 15.88 1.12 -29.57
C PHE A 395 17.19 0.37 -29.84
N ALA A 396 17.76 -0.27 -28.81
CA ALA A 396 18.97 -1.07 -28.94
C ALA A 396 18.79 -2.21 -29.96
N TRP A 397 17.64 -2.87 -29.95
CA TRP A 397 17.33 -3.92 -30.90
C TRP A 397 17.15 -3.41 -32.33
N LEU A 398 16.44 -2.31 -32.56
CA LEU A 398 16.30 -1.68 -33.87
C LEU A 398 17.63 -1.23 -34.45
N LEU A 399 18.57 -0.79 -33.62
CA LEU A 399 19.92 -0.42 -34.00
C LEU A 399 20.76 -1.61 -34.46
N ALA A 400 20.61 -2.75 -33.81
CA ALA A 400 21.32 -3.96 -34.21
C ALA A 400 20.90 -4.44 -35.60
N GLU A 401 19.63 -4.17 -36.00
CA GLU A 401 19.12 -4.54 -37.34
C GLU A 401 19.46 -3.54 -38.46
N SER A 402 19.56 -2.25 -38.13
CA SER A 402 19.84 -1.21 -39.13
C SER A 402 20.60 -0.02 -38.56
N ALA A 403 21.90 0.02 -38.74
CA ALA A 403 22.74 1.14 -38.34
C ALA A 403 22.36 2.43 -39.09
N PRO A 404 21.83 3.47 -38.39
CA PRO A 404 21.53 4.75 -39.01
C PRO A 404 22.80 5.54 -39.30
N LYS A 405 22.74 6.50 -40.21
CA LYS A 405 23.87 7.33 -40.64
C LYS A 405 23.60 8.82 -40.40
N GLY A 406 24.66 9.57 -40.12
CA GLY A 406 24.60 11.02 -39.95
C GLY A 406 23.86 11.49 -38.68
N ALA A 407 23.18 12.61 -38.70
CA ALA A 407 22.47 13.19 -37.56
C ALA A 407 21.44 12.27 -36.91
N SER A 408 21.02 11.24 -37.64
CA SER A 408 20.15 10.18 -37.11
C SER A 408 20.89 9.21 -36.19
N ALA A 409 22.21 9.06 -36.39
CA ALA A 409 23.03 8.21 -35.51
C ALA A 409 23.16 8.82 -34.13
N ASP A 410 23.35 10.15 -34.03
CA ASP A 410 23.47 10.86 -32.76
C ASP A 410 22.21 10.74 -31.92
N LEU A 411 21.02 10.86 -32.57
CA LEU A 411 19.73 10.69 -31.89
C LEU A 411 19.56 9.29 -31.34
N VAL A 412 19.89 8.30 -32.15
CA VAL A 412 19.71 6.90 -31.78
C VAL A 412 20.74 6.50 -30.74
N GLU A 413 21.97 7.04 -30.82
CA GLU A 413 23.00 6.84 -29.80
C GLU A 413 22.57 7.37 -28.45
N VAL A 414 22.03 8.61 -28.39
CA VAL A 414 21.49 9.19 -27.15
C VAL A 414 20.37 8.34 -26.56
N LEU A 415 19.47 7.83 -27.40
CA LEU A 415 18.35 7.01 -26.94
C LEU A 415 18.72 5.56 -26.59
N SER A 416 19.87 5.06 -27.07
CA SER A 416 20.31 3.68 -26.85
C SER A 416 21.29 3.50 -25.69
N HIS A 417 21.81 4.57 -25.13
CA HIS A 417 22.77 4.53 -24.04
C HIS A 417 22.23 5.23 -22.79
N PRO A 418 21.23 4.63 -22.13
CA PRO A 418 20.70 5.19 -20.89
C PRO A 418 21.76 5.14 -19.78
N PRO A 419 21.74 6.07 -18.83
CA PRO A 419 22.59 5.97 -17.65
C PRO A 419 22.26 4.70 -16.85
N ARG A 420 23.26 4.14 -16.19
CA ARG A 420 23.16 2.87 -15.46
C ARG A 420 22.01 2.87 -14.44
N SER A 421 21.74 4.02 -13.81
CA SER A 421 20.62 4.22 -12.88
C SER A 421 19.23 4.05 -13.52
N ALA A 422 19.09 4.28 -14.82
CA ALA A 422 17.84 4.09 -15.53
C ALA A 422 17.54 2.61 -15.85
N LEU A 423 18.59 1.79 -15.96
CA LEU A 423 18.47 0.34 -16.19
C LEU A 423 18.08 -0.43 -14.91
N GLU A 424 18.47 0.08 -13.74
CA GLU A 424 18.20 -0.58 -12.45
C GLU A 424 16.74 -0.46 -12.01
N SER A 425 16.02 0.58 -12.46
CA SER A 425 14.62 0.82 -12.07
C SER A 425 13.58 0.04 -12.87
N ASP A 426 13.94 -0.50 -14.06
CA ASP A 426 12.98 -1.08 -15.00
C ASP A 426 13.36 -2.51 -15.45
N LEU A 427 13.92 -3.31 -14.52
CA LEU A 427 14.36 -4.69 -14.79
C LEU A 427 13.27 -5.57 -15.41
N GLU A 428 12.01 -5.41 -15.01
CA GLU A 428 10.89 -6.19 -15.58
C GLU A 428 10.62 -5.83 -17.04
N ALA A 429 10.74 -4.54 -17.40
CA ALA A 429 10.57 -4.08 -18.78
C ALA A 429 11.75 -4.53 -19.65
N VAL A 430 12.97 -4.49 -19.10
CA VAL A 430 14.19 -4.99 -19.73
C VAL A 430 14.11 -6.49 -19.96
N ASP A 431 13.65 -7.27 -18.99
CA ASP A 431 13.48 -8.73 -19.10
C ASP A 431 12.43 -9.12 -20.14
N ALA A 432 11.35 -8.36 -20.24
CA ALA A 432 10.31 -8.60 -21.25
C ALA A 432 10.83 -8.37 -22.68
N LEU A 433 11.78 -7.44 -22.85
CA LEU A 433 12.34 -7.07 -24.16
C LEU A 433 13.59 -7.84 -24.53
N THR A 434 14.37 -8.34 -23.58
CA THR A 434 15.52 -9.22 -23.84
C THR A 434 15.10 -10.65 -24.24
N LYS A 435 13.82 -11.00 -24.06
CA LYS A 435 13.22 -12.25 -24.53
C LYS A 435 12.67 -12.16 -25.95
N LEU A 436 12.75 -11.01 -26.60
CA LEU A 436 12.49 -10.78 -28.03
C LEU A 436 13.75 -10.97 -28.87
#